data_bc11647e89cfc091b79d4523cd700bcb
#
_entry.id   bc11647e89cfc091b79d4523cd700bcb
#
_cell.length_a   1.000
_cell.length_b   1.000
_cell.length_c   1.000
_cell.angle_alpha   90.00
_cell.angle_beta   90.00
_cell.angle_gamma   90.00
#
_symmetry.space_group_name_H-M   'P 1'
#
loop_
_entity.id
_entity.type
_entity.pdbx_description
1 polymer ?
#
loop_
_entity_poly.entity_id
_entity_poly.type
_entity_poly.pdbx_seq_one_letter_code
_entity_poly.pdbx_strand_id
1 'polypeptide(L)'
;FPTRRSSDLISTDDNRTKNFGLINAGFGLGFIIGPIIGGTLGQFGTHTPFIVAAILSFINFIFGYYFFPESLKANNRRKFDRKRANPFGSLKHLQKFPLIKTLVLSMIFVSIANHSMESVWAFFTIEKFKWSTSLVGYSLAFIGILSIIVQLWLVSILAKKLGDKRMAVLGFVLMMTGFFLFAFTPWQWLLFPALLLFIVGGIQGTAVQSIMSSAMPDNEQGELQGALGSLMGLTTLIAPPLMTSSFSYFTGKQSEIYFPGIPFLIASILTLISLILFLKSFKKSNRLIKSVDK
;
A
#
# COMPACT_ATOMS: atom_id res chain seq x y z
N PHE A 1 14.70 -3.41 -1.00
CA PHE A 1 14.95 -2.45 -2.10
C PHE A 1 15.79 -1.31 -1.55
N PRO A 2 16.99 -1.03 -2.13
CA PRO A 2 17.89 0.01 -1.62
C PRO A 2 17.27 1.41 -1.62
N THR A 3 16.36 1.69 -2.54
CA THR A 3 15.69 3.00 -2.69
C THR A 3 14.87 3.42 -1.47
N ARG A 4 14.11 2.50 -0.83
CA ARG A 4 13.32 2.83 0.36
C ARG A 4 14.22 3.13 1.57
N ARG A 5 15.27 2.32 1.79
CA ARG A 5 16.22 2.55 2.88
C ARG A 5 16.97 3.86 2.72
N SER A 6 17.40 4.18 1.49
CA SER A 6 18.07 5.46 1.21
C SER A 6 17.13 6.64 1.46
N SER A 7 15.85 6.53 1.07
CA SER A 7 14.86 7.57 1.32
C SER A 7 14.66 7.84 2.81
N ASP A 8 14.63 6.80 3.66
CA ASP A 8 14.49 6.95 5.11
C ASP A 8 15.67 7.69 5.74
N LEU A 9 16.91 7.38 5.29
CA LEU A 9 18.13 7.88 5.90
C LEU A 9 18.53 9.30 5.44
N ILE A 10 18.10 9.72 4.25
CA ILE A 10 18.38 11.06 3.70
C ILE A 10 17.21 12.02 3.83
N SER A 11 16.05 11.55 4.30
CA SER A 11 14.86 12.37 4.50
C SER A 11 14.94 13.12 5.82
N THR A 12 14.69 14.42 5.80
CA THR A 12 14.35 15.21 6.99
C THR A 12 12.89 14.96 7.35
N ASP A 13 12.50 15.25 8.59
CA ASP A 13 11.11 15.06 9.03
C ASP A 13 10.10 15.80 8.14
N ASP A 14 10.48 16.97 7.62
CA ASP A 14 9.64 17.76 6.71
C ASP A 14 9.45 17.13 5.31
N ASN A 15 10.42 16.34 4.84
CA ASN A 15 10.43 15.79 3.48
C ASN A 15 10.14 14.28 3.43
N ARG A 16 10.08 13.60 4.58
CA ARG A 16 9.95 12.14 4.66
C ARG A 16 8.68 11.64 3.95
N THR A 17 7.54 12.24 4.27
CA THR A 17 6.25 11.88 3.67
C THR A 17 6.22 12.17 2.18
N LYS A 18 6.82 13.28 1.74
CA LYS A 18 6.97 13.60 0.31
C LYS A 18 7.81 12.54 -0.42
N ASN A 19 8.91 12.11 0.18
CA ASN A 19 9.80 11.11 -0.42
C ASN A 19 9.13 9.73 -0.54
N PHE A 20 8.35 9.32 0.44
CA PHE A 20 7.50 8.12 0.31
C PHE A 20 6.42 8.27 -0.77
N GLY A 21 5.84 9.46 -0.90
CA GLY A 21 4.91 9.78 -1.99
C GLY A 21 5.54 9.61 -3.37
N LEU A 22 6.78 10.07 -3.56
CA LEU A 22 7.54 9.89 -4.80
C LEU A 22 7.81 8.41 -5.13
N ILE A 23 8.15 7.59 -4.12
CA ILE A 23 8.32 6.15 -4.32
C ILE A 23 7.01 5.49 -4.75
N ASN A 24 5.90 5.83 -4.10
CA ASN A 24 4.59 5.30 -4.45
C ASN A 24 4.13 5.77 -5.84
N ALA A 25 4.46 7.01 -6.25
CA ALA A 25 4.22 7.49 -7.61
C ALA A 25 5.01 6.68 -8.65
N GLY A 26 6.24 6.26 -8.33
CA GLY A 26 7.02 5.35 -9.18
C GLY A 26 6.32 4.00 -9.39
N PHE A 27 5.69 3.44 -8.37
CA PHE A 27 4.85 2.25 -8.51
C PHE A 27 3.64 2.52 -9.43
N GLY A 28 2.98 3.67 -9.27
CA GLY A 28 1.87 4.07 -10.14
C GLY A 28 2.28 4.18 -11.61
N LEU A 29 3.46 4.77 -11.89
CA LEU A 29 4.03 4.81 -13.24
C LEU A 29 4.28 3.40 -13.80
N GLY A 30 4.83 2.50 -12.98
CA GLY A 30 5.04 1.10 -13.34
C GLY A 30 3.74 0.38 -13.71
N PHE A 31 2.66 0.66 -13.00
CA PHE A 31 1.33 0.11 -13.29
C PHE A 31 0.72 0.61 -14.61
N ILE A 32 1.09 1.79 -15.08
CA ILE A 32 0.64 2.32 -16.38
C ILE A 32 1.54 1.82 -17.50
N ILE A 33 2.85 2.01 -17.34
CA ILE A 33 3.84 1.73 -18.39
C ILE A 33 4.06 0.22 -18.56
N GLY A 34 4.00 -0.53 -17.45
CA GLY A 34 4.24 -1.98 -17.44
C GLY A 34 3.34 -2.75 -18.41
N PRO A 35 2.00 -2.65 -18.30
CA PRO A 35 1.08 -3.32 -19.21
C PRO A 35 1.21 -2.86 -20.68
N ILE A 36 1.53 -1.59 -20.93
CA ILE A 36 1.76 -1.08 -22.29
C ILE A 36 3.00 -1.74 -22.91
N ILE A 37 4.12 -1.72 -22.20
CA ILE A 37 5.36 -2.35 -22.65
C ILE A 37 5.17 -3.86 -22.75
N GLY A 38 4.58 -4.49 -21.73
CA GLY A 38 4.34 -5.93 -21.69
C GLY A 38 3.44 -6.42 -22.83
N GLY A 39 2.36 -5.68 -23.12
CA GLY A 39 1.44 -5.99 -24.19
C GLY A 39 2.06 -5.83 -25.58
N THR A 40 2.85 -4.76 -25.81
CA THR A 40 3.55 -4.54 -27.08
C THR A 40 4.66 -5.56 -27.31
N LEU A 41 5.45 -5.87 -26.29
CA LEU A 41 6.54 -6.85 -26.37
C LEU A 41 5.99 -8.29 -26.49
N GLY A 42 4.83 -8.57 -25.94
CA GLY A 42 4.15 -9.87 -26.05
C GLY A 42 3.82 -10.27 -27.47
N GLN A 43 3.69 -9.32 -28.41
CA GLN A 43 3.49 -9.57 -29.84
C GLN A 43 4.73 -10.24 -30.49
N PHE A 44 5.92 -10.06 -29.92
CA PHE A 44 7.16 -10.65 -30.39
C PHE A 44 7.45 -12.03 -29.75
N GLY A 45 6.55 -12.51 -28.88
CA GLY A 45 6.66 -13.79 -28.21
C GLY A 45 6.36 -13.69 -26.72
N THR A 46 5.82 -14.78 -26.14
CA THR A 46 5.40 -14.84 -24.72
C THR A 46 6.54 -14.63 -23.72
N HIS A 47 7.78 -14.93 -24.09
CA HIS A 47 8.96 -14.75 -23.23
C HIS A 47 9.60 -13.36 -23.34
N THR A 48 9.32 -12.62 -24.42
CA THR A 48 9.98 -11.33 -24.69
C THR A 48 9.80 -10.30 -23.58
N PRO A 49 8.60 -10.10 -22.99
CA PRO A 49 8.42 -9.17 -21.88
C PRO A 49 9.28 -9.52 -20.66
N PHE A 50 9.42 -10.81 -20.36
CA PHE A 50 10.23 -11.28 -19.22
C PHE A 50 11.73 -11.08 -19.43
N ILE A 51 12.22 -11.29 -20.65
CA ILE A 51 13.62 -11.04 -21.01
C ILE A 51 13.92 -9.53 -20.88
N VAL A 52 13.05 -8.68 -21.40
CA VAL A 52 13.23 -7.22 -21.29
C VAL A 52 13.18 -6.77 -19.84
N ALA A 53 12.25 -7.30 -19.03
CA ALA A 53 12.19 -7.01 -17.60
C ALA A 53 13.46 -7.46 -16.87
N ALA A 54 14.04 -8.61 -17.23
CA ALA A 54 15.31 -9.08 -16.67
C ALA A 54 16.47 -8.16 -17.03
N ILE A 55 16.55 -7.71 -18.29
CA ILE A 55 17.58 -6.75 -18.75
C ILE A 55 17.45 -5.42 -18.00
N LEU A 56 16.24 -4.86 -17.90
CA LEU A 56 15.99 -3.62 -17.16
C LEU A 56 16.35 -3.75 -15.68
N SER A 57 16.04 -4.88 -15.06
CA SER A 57 16.42 -5.17 -13.68
C SER A 57 17.93 -5.26 -13.50
N PHE A 58 18.64 -5.84 -14.47
CA PHE A 58 20.10 -5.93 -14.47
C PHE A 58 20.74 -4.56 -14.65
N ILE A 59 20.23 -3.74 -15.57
CA ILE A 59 20.67 -2.35 -15.74
C ILE A 59 20.46 -1.56 -14.43
N ASN A 60 19.30 -1.70 -13.81
CA ASN A 60 19.00 -1.04 -12.54
C ASN A 60 19.93 -1.51 -11.41
N PHE A 61 20.30 -2.80 -11.38
CA PHE A 61 21.30 -3.32 -10.44
C PHE A 61 22.66 -2.67 -10.65
N ILE A 62 23.16 -2.58 -11.91
CA ILE A 62 24.43 -1.94 -12.24
C ILE A 62 24.38 -0.47 -11.85
N PHE A 63 23.31 0.25 -12.22
CA PHE A 63 23.13 1.65 -11.83
C PHE A 63 23.17 1.83 -10.32
N GLY A 64 22.44 1.00 -9.58
CA GLY A 64 22.42 1.04 -8.11
C GLY A 64 23.79 0.77 -7.49
N TYR A 65 24.56 -0.16 -8.07
CA TYR A 65 25.89 -0.51 -7.57
C TYR A 65 26.91 0.65 -7.74
N TYR A 66 26.89 1.33 -8.88
CA TYR A 66 27.87 2.39 -9.19
C TYR A 66 27.47 3.78 -8.72
N PHE A 67 26.18 4.10 -8.71
CA PHE A 67 25.70 5.48 -8.50
C PHE A 67 25.04 5.70 -7.14
N PHE A 68 24.66 4.65 -6.39
CA PHE A 68 24.07 4.85 -5.07
C PHE A 68 25.15 4.86 -3.97
N PRO A 69 25.42 6.03 -3.35
CA PRO A 69 26.29 6.09 -2.19
C PRO A 69 25.65 5.41 -0.98
N GLU A 70 26.46 4.87 -0.11
CA GLU A 70 26.00 4.33 1.18
C GLU A 70 25.50 5.47 2.06
N SER A 71 24.20 5.49 2.33
CA SER A 71 23.52 6.55 3.10
C SER A 71 23.66 6.37 4.63
N LEU A 72 23.98 5.15 5.12
CA LEU A 72 24.16 4.89 6.54
C LEU A 72 25.58 5.19 6.96
N LYS A 73 25.77 6.19 7.83
CA LYS A 73 27.08 6.56 8.40
C LYS A 73 27.73 5.34 9.07
N ALA A 74 29.06 5.21 8.94
CA ALA A 74 29.81 4.06 9.45
C ALA A 74 29.55 3.77 10.94
N ASN A 75 29.42 4.81 11.76
CA ASN A 75 29.16 4.70 13.20
C ASN A 75 27.77 4.16 13.54
N ASN A 76 26.83 4.23 12.62
CA ASN A 76 25.45 3.75 12.79
C ASN A 76 25.25 2.34 12.17
N ARG A 77 26.31 1.75 11.60
CA ARG A 77 26.23 0.40 11.01
C ARG A 77 26.32 -0.66 12.11
N ARG A 78 25.40 -1.61 12.07
CA ARG A 78 25.44 -2.79 12.94
C ARG A 78 25.99 -4.02 12.20
N LYS A 79 26.57 -4.96 12.94
CA LYS A 79 26.99 -6.25 12.40
C LYS A 79 25.77 -7.05 11.88
N PHE A 80 25.96 -7.79 10.80
CA PHE A 80 24.92 -8.66 10.23
C PHE A 80 24.60 -9.81 11.22
N ASP A 81 23.31 -9.94 11.55
CA ASP A 81 22.81 -11.01 12.41
C ASP A 81 21.80 -11.87 11.62
N ARG A 82 22.17 -13.13 11.34
CA ARG A 82 21.35 -14.07 10.59
C ARG A 82 19.99 -14.37 11.24
N LYS A 83 19.92 -14.35 12.58
CA LYS A 83 18.64 -14.59 13.29
C LYS A 83 17.64 -13.45 13.07
N ARG A 84 18.13 -12.23 12.95
CA ARG A 84 17.32 -11.04 12.65
C ARG A 84 16.99 -10.89 11.17
N ALA A 85 17.79 -11.50 10.28
CA ALA A 85 17.52 -11.51 8.83
C ALA A 85 16.36 -12.43 8.42
N ASN A 86 15.88 -13.29 9.32
CA ASN A 86 14.69 -14.11 9.11
C ASN A 86 13.42 -13.21 9.18
N PRO A 87 12.48 -13.29 8.21
CA PRO A 87 11.23 -12.53 8.22
C PRO A 87 10.44 -12.63 9.53
N PHE A 88 10.35 -13.83 10.10
CA PHE A 88 9.71 -14.04 11.41
C PHE A 88 10.51 -13.43 12.57
N GLY A 89 11.85 -13.41 12.46
CA GLY A 89 12.73 -12.76 13.43
C GLY A 89 12.56 -11.24 13.43
N SER A 90 12.46 -10.62 12.26
CA SER A 90 12.21 -9.19 12.08
C SER A 90 10.87 -8.77 12.69
N LEU A 91 9.80 -9.55 12.46
CA LEU A 91 8.49 -9.32 13.07
C LEU A 91 8.54 -9.41 14.60
N LYS A 92 9.27 -10.39 15.15
CA LYS A 92 9.44 -10.54 16.59
C LYS A 92 10.21 -9.37 17.20
N HIS A 93 11.20 -8.82 16.48
CA HIS A 93 11.95 -7.66 16.93
C HIS A 93 11.07 -6.40 16.95
N LEU A 94 10.27 -6.17 15.92
CA LEU A 94 9.33 -5.04 15.86
C LEU A 94 8.29 -5.05 16.99
N GLN A 95 8.03 -6.20 17.60
CA GLN A 95 7.13 -6.30 18.76
C GLN A 95 7.65 -5.55 20.00
N LYS A 96 8.95 -5.25 20.07
CA LYS A 96 9.55 -4.44 21.15
C LYS A 96 9.08 -2.98 21.12
N PHE A 97 8.61 -2.51 19.97
CA PHE A 97 8.10 -1.16 19.76
C PHE A 97 6.55 -1.18 19.77
N PRO A 98 5.89 -0.83 20.90
CA PRO A 98 4.44 -0.96 21.02
C PRO A 98 3.65 -0.15 19.99
N LEU A 99 4.17 1.02 19.58
CA LEU A 99 3.62 1.86 18.53
C LEU A 99 3.69 1.13 17.18
N ILE A 100 4.88 0.66 16.81
CA ILE A 100 5.14 -0.03 15.52
C ILE A 100 4.28 -1.29 15.40
N LYS A 101 4.22 -2.12 16.45
CA LYS A 101 3.40 -3.34 16.45
C LYS A 101 1.94 -3.06 16.05
N THR A 102 1.34 -2.01 16.62
CA THR A 102 -0.07 -1.70 16.37
C THR A 102 -0.25 -1.08 14.98
N LEU A 103 0.71 -0.26 14.51
CA LEU A 103 0.70 0.29 13.15
C LEU A 103 0.89 -0.80 12.08
N VAL A 104 1.78 -1.76 12.32
CA VAL A 104 1.98 -2.92 11.44
C VAL A 104 0.69 -3.73 11.32
N LEU A 105 0.01 -3.99 12.44
CA LEU A 105 -1.28 -4.70 12.40
C LEU A 105 -2.34 -3.90 11.63
N SER A 106 -2.40 -2.58 11.81
CA SER A 106 -3.24 -1.70 11.01
C SER A 106 -2.93 -1.82 9.51
N MET A 107 -1.64 -1.83 9.13
CA MET A 107 -1.23 -1.98 7.73
C MET A 107 -1.60 -3.33 7.13
N ILE A 108 -1.58 -4.41 7.90
CA ILE A 108 -2.03 -5.73 7.42
C ILE A 108 -3.50 -5.67 7.00
N PHE A 109 -4.38 -5.14 7.85
CA PHE A 109 -5.81 -5.08 7.56
C PHE A 109 -6.11 -4.20 6.34
N VAL A 110 -5.48 -3.03 6.23
CA VAL A 110 -5.70 -2.17 5.06
C VAL A 110 -5.05 -2.73 3.80
N SER A 111 -3.95 -3.47 3.90
CA SER A 111 -3.35 -4.17 2.75
C SER A 111 -4.29 -5.25 2.22
N ILE A 112 -4.89 -6.05 3.10
CA ILE A 112 -5.91 -7.05 2.71
C ILE A 112 -7.09 -6.34 2.04
N ALA A 113 -7.55 -5.21 2.58
CA ALA A 113 -8.63 -4.42 1.99
C ALA A 113 -8.29 -3.93 0.57
N ASN A 114 -7.08 -3.43 0.35
CA ASN A 114 -6.63 -2.94 -0.97
C ASN A 114 -6.62 -4.03 -2.03
N HIS A 115 -6.27 -5.26 -1.67
CA HIS A 115 -6.30 -6.39 -2.62
C HIS A 115 -7.71 -6.72 -3.13
N SER A 116 -8.80 -6.24 -2.49
CA SER A 116 -10.15 -6.38 -3.06
C SER A 116 -10.28 -5.66 -4.39
N MET A 117 -9.65 -4.46 -4.51
CA MET A 117 -9.64 -3.69 -5.74
C MET A 117 -8.89 -4.42 -6.86
N GLU A 118 -7.68 -4.92 -6.57
CA GLU A 118 -6.84 -5.59 -7.55
C GLU A 118 -7.45 -6.92 -8.02
N SER A 119 -8.09 -7.67 -7.10
CA SER A 119 -8.54 -9.03 -7.35
C SER A 119 -9.96 -9.12 -7.92
N VAL A 120 -10.83 -8.17 -7.60
CA VAL A 120 -12.28 -8.30 -7.84
C VAL A 120 -12.84 -7.21 -8.74
N TRP A 121 -12.13 -6.08 -8.95
CA TRP A 121 -12.65 -4.94 -9.68
C TRP A 121 -13.21 -5.29 -11.06
N ALA A 122 -12.46 -6.06 -11.86
CA ALA A 122 -12.88 -6.47 -13.19
C ALA A 122 -14.13 -7.37 -13.12
N PHE A 123 -14.12 -8.37 -12.25
CA PHE A 123 -15.26 -9.26 -12.06
C PHE A 123 -16.50 -8.51 -11.60
N PHE A 124 -16.37 -7.63 -10.63
CA PHE A 124 -17.45 -6.82 -10.09
C PHE A 124 -18.09 -5.89 -11.14
N THR A 125 -17.28 -5.18 -11.90
CA THR A 125 -17.77 -4.22 -12.88
C THR A 125 -18.40 -4.91 -14.09
N ILE A 126 -17.86 -6.04 -14.53
CA ILE A 126 -18.45 -6.87 -15.58
C ILE A 126 -19.74 -7.50 -15.09
N GLU A 127 -19.76 -8.10 -13.90
CA GLU A 127 -20.95 -8.79 -13.37
C GLU A 127 -22.10 -7.83 -13.08
N LYS A 128 -21.83 -6.77 -12.33
CA LYS A 128 -22.87 -5.86 -11.85
C LYS A 128 -23.32 -4.85 -12.89
N PHE A 129 -22.39 -4.28 -13.67
CA PHE A 129 -22.67 -3.17 -14.59
C PHE A 129 -22.52 -3.54 -16.06
N LYS A 130 -22.16 -4.80 -16.34
CA LYS A 130 -21.96 -5.32 -17.71
C LYS A 130 -20.93 -4.51 -18.52
N TRP A 131 -19.88 -4.05 -17.82
CA TRP A 131 -18.80 -3.31 -18.48
C TRP A 131 -18.05 -4.18 -19.49
N SER A 132 -17.64 -3.55 -20.60
CA SER A 132 -16.70 -4.18 -21.53
C SER A 132 -15.30 -4.24 -20.92
N THR A 133 -14.47 -5.16 -21.38
CA THR A 133 -13.05 -5.27 -21.00
C THR A 133 -12.30 -3.97 -21.25
N SER A 134 -12.64 -3.24 -22.31
CA SER A 134 -12.04 -1.92 -22.60
C SER A 134 -12.39 -0.89 -21.53
N LEU A 135 -13.65 -0.84 -21.07
CA LEU A 135 -14.07 0.11 -20.03
C LEU A 135 -13.39 -0.22 -18.68
N VAL A 136 -13.25 -1.51 -18.37
CA VAL A 136 -12.44 -1.95 -17.20
C VAL A 136 -11.00 -1.44 -17.32
N GLY A 137 -10.36 -1.63 -18.48
CA GLY A 137 -9.01 -1.13 -18.76
C GLY A 137 -8.88 0.39 -18.59
N TYR A 138 -9.83 1.16 -19.12
CA TYR A 138 -9.85 2.62 -18.97
C TYR A 138 -10.03 3.05 -17.51
N SER A 139 -10.84 2.34 -16.72
CA SER A 139 -11.00 2.62 -15.31
C SER A 139 -9.71 2.37 -14.52
N LEU A 140 -8.96 1.32 -14.84
CA LEU A 140 -7.66 1.05 -14.21
C LEU A 140 -6.61 2.09 -14.61
N ALA A 141 -6.58 2.53 -15.87
CA ALA A 141 -5.73 3.62 -16.31
C ALA A 141 -6.06 4.93 -15.59
N PHE A 142 -7.34 5.24 -15.42
CA PHE A 142 -7.81 6.40 -14.65
C PHE A 142 -7.33 6.35 -13.20
N ILE A 143 -7.43 5.18 -12.54
CA ILE A 143 -6.89 4.96 -11.19
C ILE A 143 -5.38 5.23 -11.16
N GLY A 144 -4.62 4.71 -12.12
CA GLY A 144 -3.18 4.91 -12.19
C GLY A 144 -2.80 6.39 -12.32
N ILE A 145 -3.43 7.12 -13.24
CA ILE A 145 -3.17 8.54 -13.47
C ILE A 145 -3.51 9.36 -12.21
N LEU A 146 -4.69 9.16 -11.63
CA LEU A 146 -5.09 9.87 -10.43
C LEU A 146 -4.18 9.53 -9.24
N SER A 147 -3.75 8.29 -9.10
CA SER A 147 -2.81 7.88 -8.04
C SER A 147 -1.51 8.64 -8.13
N ILE A 148 -0.96 8.84 -9.33
CA ILE A 148 0.25 9.64 -9.53
C ILE A 148 0.02 11.09 -9.09
N ILE A 149 -1.08 11.71 -9.52
CA ILE A 149 -1.42 13.10 -9.16
C ILE A 149 -1.54 13.23 -7.64
N VAL A 150 -2.25 12.32 -6.99
CA VAL A 150 -2.44 12.31 -5.54
C VAL A 150 -1.10 12.15 -4.81
N GLN A 151 -0.26 11.20 -5.24
CA GLN A 151 1.03 10.93 -4.58
C GLN A 151 2.04 12.06 -4.77
N LEU A 152 2.11 12.68 -5.94
CA LEU A 152 3.08 13.74 -6.20
C LEU A 152 2.69 15.08 -5.58
N TRP A 153 1.42 15.45 -5.66
CA TRP A 153 0.97 16.79 -5.28
C TRP A 153 0.18 16.82 -3.99
N LEU A 154 -0.88 16.01 -3.89
CA LEU A 154 -1.81 16.08 -2.77
C LEU A 154 -1.15 15.62 -1.45
N VAL A 155 -0.37 14.55 -1.48
CA VAL A 155 0.38 14.06 -0.32
C VAL A 155 1.27 15.15 0.26
N SER A 156 2.06 15.82 -0.60
CA SER A 156 2.98 16.88 -0.16
C SER A 156 2.28 18.08 0.46
N ILE A 157 1.11 18.46 -0.09
CA ILE A 157 0.30 19.58 0.43
C ILE A 157 -0.34 19.20 1.77
N LEU A 158 -0.95 18.02 1.84
CA LEU A 158 -1.66 17.59 3.04
C LEU A 158 -0.70 17.27 4.19
N ALA A 159 0.46 16.68 3.91
CA ALA A 159 1.49 16.43 4.93
C ALA A 159 1.93 17.73 5.62
N LYS A 160 2.17 18.80 4.84
CA LYS A 160 2.55 20.12 5.40
C LYS A 160 1.42 20.79 6.17
N LYS A 161 0.16 20.66 5.71
CA LYS A 161 -0.97 21.37 6.33
C LYS A 161 -1.55 20.63 7.54
N LEU A 162 -1.65 19.30 7.48
CA LEU A 162 -2.34 18.50 8.48
C LEU A 162 -1.39 17.72 9.40
N GLY A 163 -0.15 17.48 8.92
CA GLY A 163 0.77 16.51 9.51
C GLY A 163 0.33 15.05 9.29
N ASP A 164 1.26 14.13 9.41
CA ASP A 164 1.08 12.72 9.04
C ASP A 164 -0.09 12.04 9.76
N LYS A 165 -0.27 12.31 11.05
CA LYS A 165 -1.35 11.66 11.82
C LYS A 165 -2.75 12.01 11.32
N ARG A 166 -3.03 13.30 11.08
CA ARG A 166 -4.35 13.74 10.59
C ARG A 166 -4.55 13.33 9.13
N MET A 167 -3.47 13.38 8.33
CA MET A 167 -3.49 12.92 6.95
C MET A 167 -3.82 11.42 6.88
N ALA A 168 -3.23 10.58 7.74
CA ALA A 168 -3.56 9.16 7.80
C ALA A 168 -5.03 8.92 8.16
N VAL A 169 -5.56 9.60 9.18
CA VAL A 169 -6.98 9.48 9.57
C VAL A 169 -7.90 9.87 8.43
N LEU A 170 -7.64 11.01 7.77
CA LEU A 170 -8.40 11.45 6.60
C LEU A 170 -8.37 10.38 5.49
N GLY A 171 -7.19 9.84 5.19
CA GLY A 171 -7.02 8.79 4.19
C GLY A 171 -7.79 7.52 4.52
N PHE A 172 -7.74 7.03 5.77
CA PHE A 172 -8.54 5.87 6.19
C PHE A 172 -10.04 6.12 6.04
N VAL A 173 -10.54 7.28 6.44
CA VAL A 173 -11.97 7.63 6.32
C VAL A 173 -12.39 7.67 4.85
N LEU A 174 -11.62 8.34 3.98
CA LEU A 174 -11.91 8.43 2.56
C LEU A 174 -11.90 7.06 1.89
N MET A 175 -10.89 6.22 2.18
CA MET A 175 -10.78 4.88 1.63
C MET A 175 -11.93 3.98 2.08
N MET A 176 -12.26 4.00 3.39
CA MET A 176 -13.39 3.26 3.94
C MET A 176 -14.71 3.66 3.26
N THR A 177 -14.94 4.98 3.08
CA THR A 177 -16.13 5.49 2.39
C THR A 177 -16.14 5.07 0.92
N GLY A 178 -15.00 5.12 0.23
CA GLY A 178 -14.87 4.65 -1.15
C GLY A 178 -15.25 3.18 -1.29
N PHE A 179 -14.72 2.31 -0.44
CA PHE A 179 -15.09 0.88 -0.42
C PHE A 179 -16.56 0.66 -0.08
N PHE A 180 -17.10 1.40 0.87
CA PHE A 180 -18.52 1.32 1.21
C PHE A 180 -19.40 1.70 0.02
N LEU A 181 -19.08 2.77 -0.68
CA LEU A 181 -19.79 3.17 -1.90
C LEU A 181 -19.69 2.12 -3.00
N PHE A 182 -18.52 1.48 -3.25
CA PHE A 182 -18.40 0.38 -4.20
C PHE A 182 -19.35 -0.77 -3.84
N ALA A 183 -19.45 -1.11 -2.55
CA ALA A 183 -20.30 -2.21 -2.12
C ALA A 183 -21.78 -1.98 -2.47
N PHE A 184 -22.29 -0.79 -2.18
CA PHE A 184 -23.73 -0.52 -2.21
C PHE A 184 -24.21 0.28 -3.41
N THR A 185 -23.30 0.85 -4.25
CA THR A 185 -23.73 1.69 -5.37
C THR A 185 -24.64 0.94 -6.35
N PRO A 186 -25.85 1.47 -6.66
CA PRO A 186 -26.72 0.90 -7.67
C PRO A 186 -26.39 1.42 -9.09
N TRP A 187 -25.67 2.54 -9.20
CA TRP A 187 -25.43 3.22 -10.47
C TRP A 187 -23.97 3.23 -10.86
N GLN A 188 -23.66 2.91 -12.10
CA GLN A 188 -22.29 2.88 -12.62
C GLN A 188 -21.56 4.22 -12.55
N TRP A 189 -22.26 5.36 -12.70
CA TRP A 189 -21.64 6.68 -12.65
C TRP A 189 -21.12 7.04 -11.25
N LEU A 190 -21.72 6.47 -10.19
CA LEU A 190 -21.30 6.69 -8.81
C LEU A 190 -19.96 6.00 -8.50
N LEU A 191 -19.51 5.07 -9.35
CA LEU A 191 -18.19 4.46 -9.21
C LEU A 191 -17.05 5.47 -9.36
N PHE A 192 -17.20 6.49 -10.22
CA PHE A 192 -16.14 7.47 -10.43
C PHE A 192 -15.85 8.34 -9.20
N PRO A 193 -16.83 8.98 -8.55
CA PRO A 193 -16.58 9.67 -7.29
C PRO A 193 -16.11 8.73 -6.17
N ALA A 194 -16.61 7.48 -6.12
CA ALA A 194 -16.13 6.49 -5.16
C ALA A 194 -14.66 6.10 -5.42
N LEU A 195 -14.24 5.97 -6.69
CA LEU A 195 -12.84 5.79 -7.09
C LEU A 195 -11.96 6.96 -6.63
N LEU A 196 -12.46 8.19 -6.79
CA LEU A 196 -11.72 9.36 -6.33
C LEU A 196 -11.48 9.33 -4.81
N LEU A 197 -12.52 8.99 -4.02
CA LEU A 197 -12.39 8.83 -2.57
C LEU A 197 -11.40 7.71 -2.22
N PHE A 198 -11.48 6.57 -2.88
CA PHE A 198 -10.57 5.44 -2.69
C PHE A 198 -9.11 5.83 -2.99
N ILE A 199 -8.85 6.49 -4.12
CA ILE A 199 -7.50 6.88 -4.55
C ILE A 199 -6.92 7.94 -3.62
N VAL A 200 -7.70 8.98 -3.28
CA VAL A 200 -7.27 10.00 -2.30
C VAL A 200 -7.06 9.34 -0.94
N GLY A 201 -7.89 8.37 -0.57
CA GLY A 201 -7.71 7.56 0.63
C GLY A 201 -6.35 6.87 0.71
N GLY A 202 -5.71 6.56 -0.41
CA GLY A 202 -4.36 5.96 -0.47
C GLY A 202 -3.26 6.78 0.21
N ILE A 203 -3.48 8.08 0.51
CA ILE A 203 -2.55 8.92 1.29
C ILE A 203 -2.26 8.35 2.68
N GLN A 204 -3.19 7.54 3.25
CA GLN A 204 -2.98 6.90 4.55
C GLN A 204 -1.75 5.99 4.56
N GLY A 205 -1.49 5.25 3.48
CA GLY A 205 -0.33 4.35 3.40
C GLY A 205 0.99 5.10 3.52
N THR A 206 1.12 6.20 2.78
CA THR A 206 2.29 7.08 2.81
C THR A 206 2.48 7.72 4.19
N ALA A 207 1.39 8.20 4.82
CA ALA A 207 1.44 8.80 6.14
C ALA A 207 1.82 7.78 7.23
N VAL A 208 1.21 6.59 7.23
CA VAL A 208 1.54 5.53 8.21
C VAL A 208 2.98 5.07 8.05
N GLN A 209 3.47 4.94 6.82
CA GLN A 209 4.86 4.56 6.55
C GLN A 209 5.83 5.64 7.03
N SER A 210 5.52 6.92 6.85
CA SER A 210 6.30 8.05 7.37
C SER A 210 6.38 8.00 8.91
N ILE A 211 5.23 7.82 9.60
CA ILE A 211 5.17 7.70 11.06
C ILE A 211 6.00 6.52 11.56
N MET A 212 5.91 5.35 10.92
CA MET A 212 6.68 4.18 11.34
C MET A 212 8.18 4.40 11.14
N SER A 213 8.57 4.98 10.00
CA SER A 213 9.97 5.31 9.73
C SER A 213 10.51 6.31 10.74
N SER A 214 9.77 7.35 11.11
CA SER A 214 10.17 8.34 12.12
C SER A 214 10.30 7.74 13.54
N ALA A 215 9.54 6.68 13.83
CA ALA A 215 9.56 6.02 15.14
C ALA A 215 10.65 4.94 15.28
N MET A 216 11.40 4.64 14.22
CA MET A 216 12.46 3.63 14.22
C MET A 216 13.85 4.28 14.18
N PRO A 217 14.83 3.74 14.92
CA PRO A 217 16.23 4.14 14.80
C PRO A 217 16.77 3.93 13.39
N ASP A 218 17.69 4.79 12.95
CA ASP A 218 18.28 4.76 11.62
C ASP A 218 18.90 3.39 11.25
N ASN A 219 19.53 2.73 12.22
CA ASN A 219 20.16 1.41 12.02
C ASN A 219 19.15 0.25 11.93
N GLU A 220 17.87 0.48 12.20
CA GLU A 220 16.79 -0.51 12.16
C GLU A 220 15.80 -0.30 10.99
N GLN A 221 15.96 0.77 10.18
CA GLN A 221 15.10 1.08 9.03
C GLN A 221 15.03 -0.08 8.02
N GLY A 222 16.17 -0.74 7.75
CA GLY A 222 16.18 -1.91 6.86
C GLY A 222 15.38 -3.10 7.39
N GLU A 223 15.34 -3.29 8.72
CA GLU A 223 14.54 -4.35 9.35
C GLU A 223 13.05 -4.03 9.27
N LEU A 224 12.67 -2.77 9.50
CA LEU A 224 11.29 -2.29 9.32
C LEU A 224 10.82 -2.53 7.88
N GLN A 225 11.58 -2.09 6.88
CA GLN A 225 11.19 -2.24 5.47
C GLN A 225 11.14 -3.72 5.04
N GLY A 226 12.06 -4.54 5.53
CA GLY A 226 12.04 -5.98 5.30
C GLY A 226 10.83 -6.68 5.89
N ALA A 227 10.46 -6.32 7.13
CA ALA A 227 9.27 -6.85 7.79
C ALA A 227 7.98 -6.42 7.08
N LEU A 228 7.88 -5.15 6.70
CA LEU A 228 6.73 -4.65 5.93
C LEU A 228 6.61 -5.35 4.57
N GLY A 229 7.72 -5.54 3.85
CA GLY A 229 7.73 -6.26 2.59
C GLY A 229 7.29 -7.73 2.74
N SER A 230 7.72 -8.41 3.81
CA SER A 230 7.30 -9.79 4.10
C SER A 230 5.81 -9.87 4.42
N LEU A 231 5.28 -8.92 5.18
CA LEU A 231 3.84 -8.86 5.51
C LEU A 231 3.00 -8.56 4.28
N MET A 232 3.44 -7.65 3.42
CA MET A 232 2.77 -7.37 2.15
C MET A 232 2.74 -8.63 1.26
N GLY A 233 3.85 -9.39 1.19
CA GLY A 233 3.88 -10.66 0.50
C GLY A 233 2.87 -11.67 1.04
N LEU A 234 2.71 -11.77 2.36
CA LEU A 234 1.69 -12.63 2.98
C LEU A 234 0.26 -12.17 2.66
N THR A 235 -0.01 -10.87 2.69
CA THR A 235 -1.34 -10.35 2.34
C THR A 235 -1.69 -10.61 0.88
N THR A 236 -0.71 -10.57 -0.03
CA THR A 236 -0.88 -10.91 -1.45
C THR A 236 -1.26 -12.40 -1.67
N LEU A 237 -0.83 -13.30 -0.78
CA LEU A 237 -1.23 -14.71 -0.84
C LEU A 237 -2.63 -14.97 -0.29
N ILE A 238 -3.01 -14.27 0.77
CA ILE A 238 -4.25 -14.55 1.52
C ILE A 238 -5.43 -13.75 0.97
N ALA A 239 -5.21 -12.48 0.62
CA ALA A 239 -6.30 -11.57 0.30
C ALA A 239 -7.01 -11.88 -1.03
N PRO A 240 -6.33 -12.18 -2.17
CA PRO A 240 -7.03 -12.49 -3.40
C PRO A 240 -7.97 -13.70 -3.30
N PRO A 241 -7.57 -14.87 -2.74
CA PRO A 241 -8.49 -15.98 -2.53
C PRO A 241 -9.69 -15.61 -1.64
N LEU A 242 -9.47 -14.86 -0.56
CA LEU A 242 -10.54 -14.41 0.32
C LEU A 242 -11.56 -13.53 -0.42
N MET A 243 -11.07 -12.56 -1.17
CA MET A 243 -11.92 -11.60 -1.88
C MET A 243 -12.65 -12.23 -3.07
N THR A 244 -11.95 -13.06 -3.86
CA THR A 244 -12.56 -13.74 -5.01
C THR A 244 -13.54 -14.83 -4.58
N SER A 245 -13.24 -15.59 -3.52
CA SER A 245 -14.17 -16.60 -2.99
C SER A 245 -15.44 -15.96 -2.43
N SER A 246 -15.32 -14.85 -1.70
CA SER A 246 -16.48 -14.11 -1.23
C SER A 246 -17.33 -13.58 -2.38
N PHE A 247 -16.69 -13.03 -3.43
CA PHE A 247 -17.37 -12.59 -4.64
C PHE A 247 -18.11 -13.75 -5.33
N SER A 248 -17.41 -14.86 -5.58
CA SER A 248 -17.97 -16.05 -6.25
C SER A 248 -19.16 -16.64 -5.48
N TYR A 249 -19.06 -16.70 -4.16
CA TYR A 249 -20.17 -17.21 -3.33
C TYR A 249 -21.42 -16.34 -3.48
N PHE A 250 -21.29 -15.02 -3.30
CA PHE A 250 -22.44 -14.10 -3.31
C PHE A 250 -22.95 -13.72 -4.73
N THR A 251 -22.26 -14.13 -5.78
CA THR A 251 -22.73 -14.01 -7.18
C THR A 251 -23.13 -15.33 -7.78
N GLY A 252 -22.83 -16.45 -7.12
CA GLY A 252 -23.16 -17.80 -7.58
C GLY A 252 -24.62 -18.15 -7.37
N LYS A 253 -25.09 -19.14 -8.14
CA LYS A 253 -26.47 -19.66 -8.06
C LYS A 253 -26.84 -20.30 -6.71
N GLN A 254 -25.85 -20.59 -5.88
CA GLN A 254 -26.02 -21.22 -4.56
C GLN A 254 -26.30 -20.21 -3.44
N SER A 255 -26.11 -18.91 -3.69
CA SER A 255 -26.35 -17.87 -2.71
C SER A 255 -27.81 -17.48 -2.63
N GLU A 256 -28.36 -17.46 -1.44
CA GLU A 256 -29.71 -16.91 -1.18
C GLU A 256 -29.75 -15.39 -1.38
N ILE A 257 -28.61 -14.72 -1.25
CA ILE A 257 -28.49 -13.27 -1.35
C ILE A 257 -27.49 -12.94 -2.47
N TYR A 258 -27.96 -12.33 -3.55
CA TYR A 258 -27.10 -11.81 -4.61
C TYR A 258 -26.51 -10.47 -4.21
N PHE A 259 -25.19 -10.46 -3.91
CA PHE A 259 -24.50 -9.25 -3.47
C PHE A 259 -23.06 -9.15 -4.01
N PRO A 260 -22.88 -8.73 -5.28
CA PRO A 260 -21.55 -8.60 -5.91
C PRO A 260 -20.60 -7.65 -5.18
N GLY A 261 -21.12 -6.72 -4.37
CA GLY A 261 -20.35 -5.74 -3.61
C GLY A 261 -19.70 -6.26 -2.33
N ILE A 262 -19.92 -7.53 -1.94
CA ILE A 262 -19.45 -8.07 -0.66
C ILE A 262 -17.93 -7.93 -0.43
N PRO A 263 -17.02 -8.12 -1.41
CA PRO A 263 -15.59 -7.93 -1.16
C PRO A 263 -15.24 -6.50 -0.76
N PHE A 264 -15.95 -5.52 -1.31
CA PHE A 264 -15.75 -4.11 -0.96
C PHE A 264 -16.36 -3.76 0.40
N LEU A 265 -17.45 -4.41 0.80
CA LEU A 265 -17.96 -4.29 2.16
C LEU A 265 -16.97 -4.85 3.18
N ILE A 266 -16.41 -6.03 2.93
CA ILE A 266 -15.35 -6.62 3.74
C ILE A 266 -14.15 -5.66 3.80
N ALA A 267 -13.72 -5.09 2.67
CA ALA A 267 -12.64 -4.12 2.61
C ALA A 267 -12.93 -2.85 3.42
N SER A 268 -14.16 -2.35 3.39
CA SER A 268 -14.59 -1.20 4.20
C SER A 268 -14.48 -1.51 5.70
N ILE A 269 -14.95 -2.69 6.14
CA ILE A 269 -14.86 -3.14 7.53
C ILE A 269 -13.39 -3.31 7.96
N LEU A 270 -12.55 -3.93 7.14
CA LEU A 270 -11.12 -4.09 7.40
C LEU A 270 -10.42 -2.74 7.52
N THR A 271 -10.80 -1.77 6.67
CA THR A 271 -10.26 -0.40 6.74
C THR A 271 -10.72 0.31 8.01
N LEU A 272 -11.96 0.09 8.48
CA LEU A 272 -12.44 0.59 9.77
C LEU A 272 -11.64 0.00 10.94
N ILE A 273 -11.41 -1.31 10.94
CA ILE A 273 -10.56 -1.98 11.94
C ILE A 273 -9.16 -1.39 11.93
N SER A 274 -8.60 -1.17 10.74
CA SER A 274 -7.29 -0.55 10.55
C SER A 274 -7.24 0.86 11.15
N LEU A 275 -8.25 1.70 10.91
CA LEU A 275 -8.37 3.03 11.50
C LEU A 275 -8.44 2.98 13.04
N ILE A 276 -9.23 2.07 13.60
CA ILE A 276 -9.34 1.91 15.06
C ILE A 276 -7.98 1.50 15.66
N LEU A 277 -7.26 0.58 15.03
CA LEU A 277 -5.93 0.17 15.47
C LEU A 277 -4.94 1.32 15.36
N PHE A 278 -4.99 2.09 14.27
CA PHE A 278 -4.17 3.28 14.08
C PHE A 278 -4.38 4.30 15.20
N LEU A 279 -5.63 4.62 15.53
CA LEU A 279 -5.95 5.56 16.63
C LEU A 279 -5.52 5.04 18.00
N LYS A 280 -5.69 3.74 18.26
CA LYS A 280 -5.26 3.09 19.51
C LYS A 280 -3.73 3.11 19.68
N SER A 281 -2.95 3.07 18.60
CA SER A 281 -1.49 3.10 18.67
C SER A 281 -0.96 4.36 19.36
N PHE A 282 -1.53 5.52 19.04
CA PHE A 282 -1.15 6.80 19.65
C PHE A 282 -1.62 6.94 21.11
N LYS A 283 -2.82 6.44 21.42
CA LYS A 283 -3.32 6.49 22.81
C LYS A 283 -2.45 5.70 23.77
N LYS A 284 -1.90 4.58 23.30
CA LYS A 284 -0.99 3.73 24.08
C LYS A 284 0.39 4.38 24.24
N SER A 285 0.94 4.99 23.20
CA SER A 285 2.22 5.70 23.24
C SER A 285 2.18 6.87 24.23
N ASN A 286 1.16 7.69 24.21
CA ASN A 286 0.98 8.82 25.12
C ASN A 286 0.82 8.39 26.60
N ARG A 287 0.27 7.19 26.87
CA ARG A 287 0.18 6.65 28.23
C ARG A 287 1.54 6.20 28.77
N LEU A 288 2.37 5.60 27.91
CA LEU A 288 3.71 5.14 28.29
C LEU A 288 4.63 6.32 28.61
N ILE A 289 4.57 7.40 27.83
CA ILE A 289 5.34 8.63 28.09
C ILE A 289 4.95 9.20 29.46
N LYS A 290 3.66 9.36 29.76
CA LYS A 290 3.16 9.87 31.05
C LYS A 290 3.46 8.96 32.25
N SER A 291 3.77 7.69 32.06
CA SER A 291 4.14 6.76 33.14
C SER A 291 5.65 6.75 33.46
N VAL A 292 6.48 7.28 32.56
CA VAL A 292 7.94 7.44 32.75
C VAL A 292 8.24 8.78 33.44
N ASP A 293 7.37 9.78 33.28
CA ASP A 293 7.49 11.12 33.88
C ASP A 293 6.91 11.18 35.32
N LYS A 294 6.49 10.05 35.89
CA LYS A 294 6.09 9.87 37.30
C LYS A 294 7.03 8.93 38.01
#